data_087be93b600af1460e071888eb5fed53
#
_entry.id   087be93b600af1460e071888eb5fed53
#
_cell.length_a   1.000
_cell.length_b   1.000
_cell.length_c   1.000
_cell.angle_alpha   90.00
_cell.angle_beta   90.00
_cell.angle_gamma   90.00
#
_symmetry.space_group_name_H-M   'P 1'
#
loop_
_entity.id
_entity.type
_entity.pdbx_description
1 polymer ?
#
loop_
_entity_poly.entity_id
_entity_poly.type
_entity_poly.pdbx_seq_one_letter_code
_entity_poly.pdbx_strand_id
1 'polypeptide(L)'
;QEPWQFGEKTVDIYRKFVELRYRLLPYLYDLFAECEKTGLPIMRPLVLHYEKDENTWNLNDEFLVGEHLLVAPVLEQGQTKKMVYLPEGIWYDFNTGKRYEGKQYYLVDAPLDTCPMFAKAGSMIPTYEVMQYVGEKPYDTLNMLVFPGEGTYVHYQDLSLIHISEPTRP
;
A
#
# COMPACT_ATOMS: atom_id res chain seq x y z
N GLN A 1 19.44 -14.34 -3.01
CA GLN A 1 20.48 -13.36 -3.45
C GLN A 1 20.22 -12.04 -2.73
N GLU A 2 21.27 -11.45 -2.17
CA GLU A 2 21.14 -10.24 -1.37
C GLU A 2 21.28 -8.98 -2.26
N PRO A 3 20.58 -7.86 -1.94
CA PRO A 3 20.55 -6.66 -2.80
C PRO A 3 21.92 -6.11 -3.17
N TRP A 4 22.88 -6.17 -2.23
CA TRP A 4 24.24 -5.65 -2.45
C TRP A 4 25.07 -6.42 -3.49
N GLN A 5 24.65 -7.65 -3.85
CA GLN A 5 25.28 -8.42 -4.92
C GLN A 5 25.04 -7.81 -6.32
N PHE A 6 24.04 -6.94 -6.43
CA PHE A 6 23.65 -6.28 -7.68
C PHE A 6 24.09 -4.81 -7.76
N GLY A 7 24.95 -4.37 -6.83
CA GLY A 7 25.53 -3.04 -6.81
C GLY A 7 24.74 -1.99 -6.00
N GLU A 8 25.36 -0.83 -5.80
CA GLU A 8 24.84 0.25 -4.92
C GLU A 8 23.45 0.76 -5.36
N LYS A 9 23.24 0.93 -6.65
CA LYS A 9 21.94 1.37 -7.18
C LYS A 9 20.79 0.45 -6.72
N THR A 10 21.02 -0.85 -6.72
CA THR A 10 20.02 -1.83 -6.26
C THR A 10 19.79 -1.71 -4.77
N VAL A 11 20.83 -1.49 -3.98
CA VAL A 11 20.73 -1.26 -2.54
C VAL A 11 19.87 -0.02 -2.24
N ASP A 12 20.09 1.08 -2.96
CA ASP A 12 19.34 2.32 -2.76
C ASP A 12 17.86 2.16 -3.12
N ILE A 13 17.57 1.48 -4.23
CA ILE A 13 16.19 1.16 -4.62
C ILE A 13 15.52 0.26 -3.57
N TYR A 14 16.22 -0.77 -3.11
CA TYR A 14 15.72 -1.67 -2.06
C TYR A 14 15.41 -0.92 -0.77
N ARG A 15 16.33 -0.03 -0.33
CA ARG A 15 16.12 0.83 0.85
C ARG A 15 14.86 1.67 0.71
N LYS A 16 14.65 2.32 -0.44
CA LYS A 16 13.44 3.11 -0.74
C LYS A 16 12.15 2.32 -0.51
N PHE A 17 12.10 1.06 -0.97
CA PHE A 17 10.90 0.23 -0.80
C PHE A 17 10.76 -0.33 0.63
N VAL A 18 11.86 -0.59 1.32
CA VAL A 18 11.82 -0.95 2.75
C VAL A 18 11.29 0.23 3.56
N GLU A 19 11.77 1.45 3.31
CA GLU A 19 11.26 2.66 3.96
C GLU A 19 9.78 2.89 3.70
N LEU A 20 9.33 2.70 2.45
CA LEU A 20 7.91 2.75 2.12
C LEU A 20 7.10 1.72 2.91
N ARG A 21 7.59 0.48 3.03
CA ARG A 21 6.95 -0.55 3.84
C ARG A 21 6.84 -0.14 5.31
N TYR A 22 7.91 0.42 5.89
CA TYR A 22 7.89 0.90 7.27
C TYR A 22 6.88 2.04 7.46
N ARG A 23 6.81 2.95 6.51
CA ARG A 23 5.80 4.02 6.54
C ARG A 23 4.38 3.48 6.48
N LEU A 24 4.12 2.42 5.75
CA LEU A 24 2.80 1.80 5.60
C LEU A 24 2.44 0.81 6.72
N LEU A 25 3.29 0.61 7.73
CA LEU A 25 3.01 -0.32 8.83
C LEU A 25 1.66 -0.09 9.52
N PRO A 26 1.23 1.16 9.86
CA PRO A 26 -0.08 1.34 10.47
C PRO A 26 -1.22 0.92 9.55
N TYR A 27 -1.13 1.21 8.25
CA TYR A 27 -2.11 0.75 7.27
C TYR A 27 -2.17 -0.78 7.19
N LEU A 28 -1.03 -1.45 7.13
CA LEU A 28 -0.96 -2.91 7.12
C LEU A 28 -1.52 -3.51 8.42
N TYR A 29 -1.28 -2.87 9.56
CA TYR A 29 -1.80 -3.32 10.86
C TYR A 29 -3.33 -3.21 10.92
N ASP A 30 -3.91 -2.12 10.40
CA ASP A 30 -5.35 -1.97 10.28
C ASP A 30 -5.96 -3.09 9.40
N LEU A 31 -5.29 -3.44 8.29
CA LEU A 31 -5.72 -4.54 7.44
C LEU A 31 -5.59 -5.91 8.11
N PHE A 32 -4.63 -6.12 9.01
CA PHE A 32 -4.56 -7.33 9.83
C PHE A 32 -5.75 -7.42 10.79
N ALA A 33 -6.12 -6.32 11.44
CA ALA A 33 -7.29 -6.27 12.32
C ALA A 33 -8.60 -6.48 11.54
N GLU A 34 -8.69 -5.97 10.31
CA GLU A 34 -9.81 -6.27 9.40
C GLU A 34 -9.84 -7.75 9.02
N CYS A 35 -8.70 -8.32 8.67
CA CYS A 35 -8.57 -9.73 8.30
C CYS A 35 -9.02 -10.67 9.43
N GLU A 36 -8.65 -10.37 10.68
CA GLU A 36 -9.08 -11.13 11.85
C GLU A 36 -10.62 -11.16 12.00
N LYS A 37 -11.27 -10.02 11.75
CA LYS A 37 -12.73 -9.87 11.89
C LYS A 37 -13.53 -10.43 10.72
N THR A 38 -13.01 -10.28 9.50
CA THR A 38 -13.79 -10.52 8.28
C THR A 38 -13.32 -11.73 7.47
N GLY A 39 -12.09 -12.19 7.70
CA GLY A 39 -11.43 -13.20 6.87
C GLY A 39 -10.90 -12.65 5.54
N LEU A 40 -11.06 -11.36 5.23
CA LEU A 40 -10.55 -10.76 4.00
C LEU A 40 -9.02 -10.68 4.03
N PRO A 41 -8.31 -11.17 3.01
CA PRO A 41 -6.85 -11.08 2.97
C PRO A 41 -6.37 -9.63 2.81
N ILE A 42 -5.13 -9.36 3.22
CA ILE A 42 -4.50 -8.05 3.04
C ILE A 42 -4.24 -7.77 1.56
N MET A 43 -3.66 -8.75 0.85
CA MET A 43 -3.49 -8.70 -0.61
C MET A 43 -4.69 -9.34 -1.28
N ARG A 44 -5.36 -8.58 -2.14
CA ARG A 44 -6.65 -8.96 -2.73
C ARG A 44 -6.58 -8.92 -4.25
N PRO A 45 -7.02 -9.96 -4.96
CA PRO A 45 -7.22 -9.86 -6.39
C PRO A 45 -8.34 -8.83 -6.68
N LEU A 46 -8.23 -8.10 -7.80
CA LEU A 46 -9.20 -7.05 -8.12
C LEU A 46 -10.63 -7.57 -8.20
N VAL A 47 -10.80 -8.79 -8.70
CA VAL A 47 -12.12 -9.44 -8.84
C VAL A 47 -12.89 -9.52 -7.51
N LEU A 48 -12.19 -9.56 -6.37
CA LEU A 48 -12.84 -9.63 -5.05
C LEU A 48 -13.72 -8.40 -4.76
N HIS A 49 -13.33 -7.24 -5.24
CA HIS A 49 -14.06 -5.97 -5.07
C HIS A 49 -14.81 -5.51 -6.32
N TYR A 50 -14.46 -6.08 -7.48
CA TYR A 50 -14.99 -5.68 -8.79
C TYR A 50 -15.48 -6.90 -9.59
N GLU A 51 -16.26 -7.79 -8.95
CA GLU A 51 -16.74 -9.06 -9.51
C GLU A 51 -17.54 -8.92 -10.82
N LYS A 52 -18.19 -7.77 -11.01
CA LYS A 52 -19.01 -7.46 -12.20
C LYS A 52 -18.19 -6.89 -13.36
N ASP A 53 -16.91 -6.61 -13.13
CA ASP A 53 -16.01 -6.09 -14.16
C ASP A 53 -15.19 -7.23 -14.76
N GLU A 54 -15.56 -7.65 -15.96
CA GLU A 54 -14.95 -8.79 -16.67
C GLU A 54 -13.43 -8.60 -16.87
N ASN A 55 -12.93 -7.36 -16.94
CA ASN A 55 -11.51 -7.09 -17.06
C ASN A 55 -10.70 -7.53 -15.82
N THR A 56 -11.35 -7.70 -14.67
CA THR A 56 -10.69 -8.10 -13.43
C THR A 56 -10.59 -9.61 -13.23
N TRP A 57 -11.36 -10.40 -13.99
CA TRP A 57 -11.51 -11.84 -13.73
C TRP A 57 -10.21 -12.65 -13.92
N ASN A 58 -9.42 -12.30 -14.91
CA ASN A 58 -8.16 -12.99 -15.22
C ASN A 58 -6.93 -12.10 -15.02
N LEU A 59 -7.09 -10.98 -14.30
CA LEU A 59 -6.01 -10.05 -14.04
C LEU A 59 -5.12 -10.59 -12.91
N ASN A 60 -3.88 -10.94 -13.22
CA ASN A 60 -2.97 -11.65 -12.31
C ASN A 60 -1.63 -10.93 -12.09
N ASP A 61 -1.47 -9.75 -12.67
CA ASP A 61 -0.24 -8.95 -12.65
C ASP A 61 -0.38 -7.62 -11.91
N GLU A 62 -1.52 -7.43 -11.23
CA GLU A 62 -1.79 -6.35 -10.30
C GLU A 62 -2.77 -6.81 -9.21
N PHE A 63 -2.75 -6.14 -8.06
CA PHE A 63 -3.56 -6.51 -6.90
C PHE A 63 -3.87 -5.30 -6.03
N LEU A 64 -4.84 -5.46 -5.14
CA LEU A 64 -5.14 -4.48 -4.09
C LEU A 64 -4.43 -4.86 -2.79
N VAL A 65 -3.96 -3.85 -2.07
CA VAL A 65 -3.58 -3.93 -0.65
C VAL A 65 -4.71 -3.28 0.15
N GLY A 66 -5.51 -4.10 0.81
CA GLY A 66 -6.79 -3.66 1.34
C GLY A 66 -7.78 -3.28 0.24
N GLU A 67 -8.58 -2.26 0.48
CA GLU A 67 -9.56 -1.74 -0.48
C GLU A 67 -9.08 -0.48 -1.21
N HIS A 68 -8.05 0.18 -0.65
CA HIS A 68 -7.70 1.56 -0.98
C HIS A 68 -6.50 1.71 -1.91
N LEU A 69 -5.61 0.72 -1.95
CA LEU A 69 -4.33 0.82 -2.64
C LEU A 69 -4.18 -0.28 -3.68
N LEU A 70 -4.11 0.07 -4.96
CA LEU A 70 -3.80 -0.82 -6.07
C LEU A 70 -2.30 -0.80 -6.33
N VAL A 71 -1.69 -1.97 -6.52
CA VAL A 71 -0.27 -2.16 -6.79
C VAL A 71 -0.10 -2.96 -8.07
N ALA A 72 0.66 -2.43 -9.02
CA ALA A 72 0.90 -3.03 -10.33
C ALA A 72 2.42 -3.20 -10.59
N PRO A 73 3.05 -4.24 -10.02
CA PRO A 73 4.48 -4.43 -10.14
C PRO A 73 4.91 -4.79 -11.57
N VAL A 74 6.11 -4.43 -11.94
CA VAL A 74 6.77 -4.90 -13.16
C VAL A 74 7.28 -6.31 -12.91
N LEU A 75 6.87 -7.26 -13.73
CA LEU A 75 7.19 -8.69 -13.56
C LEU A 75 8.22 -9.20 -14.58
N GLU A 76 8.50 -8.45 -15.65
CA GLU A 76 9.41 -8.86 -16.70
C GLU A 76 10.69 -8.02 -16.69
N GLN A 77 11.82 -8.70 -16.92
CA GLN A 77 13.13 -8.06 -16.97
C GLN A 77 13.20 -7.05 -18.13
N GLY A 78 13.72 -5.86 -17.84
CA GLY A 78 13.94 -4.80 -18.85
C GLY A 78 12.72 -3.96 -19.18
N GLN A 79 11.55 -4.26 -18.64
CA GLN A 79 10.39 -3.40 -18.78
C GLN A 79 10.58 -2.08 -18.02
N THR A 80 10.26 -0.97 -18.68
CA THR A 80 10.26 0.38 -18.10
C THR A 80 8.88 1.02 -18.12
N LYS A 81 7.88 0.28 -18.59
CA LYS A 81 6.47 0.69 -18.64
C LYS A 81 5.59 -0.48 -18.21
N LYS A 82 4.48 -0.17 -17.57
CA LYS A 82 3.48 -1.15 -17.13
C LYS A 82 2.11 -0.78 -17.67
N MET A 83 1.42 -1.74 -18.26
CA MET A 83 -0.01 -1.61 -18.54
C MET A 83 -0.76 -1.90 -17.26
N VAL A 84 -1.58 -0.95 -16.80
CA VAL A 84 -2.36 -1.05 -15.57
C VAL A 84 -3.84 -0.90 -15.89
N TYR A 85 -4.66 -1.77 -15.38
CA TYR A 85 -6.10 -1.62 -15.40
C TYR A 85 -6.58 -0.94 -14.13
N LEU A 86 -7.28 0.17 -14.25
CA LEU A 86 -7.93 0.83 -13.14
C LEU A 86 -9.44 0.54 -13.19
N PRO A 87 -10.01 -0.15 -12.18
CA PRO A 87 -11.44 -0.41 -12.10
C PRO A 87 -12.27 0.87 -11.97
N GLU A 88 -13.59 0.74 -12.04
CA GLU A 88 -14.51 1.86 -11.95
C GLU A 88 -14.25 2.77 -10.75
N GLY A 89 -14.29 4.08 -10.96
CA GLY A 89 -14.04 5.12 -9.97
C GLY A 89 -12.92 6.07 -10.40
N ILE A 90 -12.52 6.91 -9.47
CA ILE A 90 -11.38 7.83 -9.63
C ILE A 90 -10.20 7.28 -8.85
N TRP A 91 -9.03 7.34 -9.44
CA TRP A 91 -7.77 6.86 -8.89
C TRP A 91 -6.72 7.95 -8.92
N TYR A 92 -5.82 7.91 -7.98
CA TYR A 92 -4.69 8.83 -7.90
C TYR A 92 -3.38 8.04 -7.86
N ASP A 93 -2.45 8.38 -8.72
CA ASP A 93 -1.09 7.85 -8.63
C ASP A 93 -0.51 8.17 -7.24
N PHE A 94 -0.08 7.15 -6.53
CA PHE A 94 0.37 7.26 -5.15
C PHE A 94 1.64 8.12 -5.01
N ASN A 95 2.50 8.13 -6.04
CA ASN A 95 3.77 8.84 -6.02
C ASN A 95 3.64 10.29 -6.49
N THR A 96 2.79 10.54 -7.50
CA THR A 96 2.70 11.86 -8.17
C THR A 96 1.43 12.64 -7.83
N GLY A 97 0.41 11.97 -7.29
CA GLY A 97 -0.92 12.55 -7.07
C GLY A 97 -1.72 12.78 -8.36
N LYS A 98 -1.24 12.32 -9.52
CA LYS A 98 -1.96 12.48 -10.78
C LYS A 98 -3.29 11.72 -10.76
N ARG A 99 -4.37 12.40 -11.17
CA ARG A 99 -5.71 11.83 -11.24
C ARG A 99 -5.90 11.00 -12.52
N TYR A 100 -6.55 9.85 -12.36
CA TYR A 100 -6.94 8.95 -13.43
C TYR A 100 -8.42 8.58 -13.30
N GLU A 101 -9.08 8.40 -14.44
CA GLU A 101 -10.44 7.85 -14.49
C GLU A 101 -10.37 6.35 -14.65
N GLY A 102 -11.18 5.63 -13.88
CA GLY A 102 -11.21 4.17 -13.93
C GLY A 102 -11.96 3.60 -15.13
N LYS A 103 -12.14 2.28 -15.13
CA LYS A 103 -12.76 1.46 -16.15
C LYS A 103 -11.99 1.48 -17.48
N GLN A 104 -10.66 1.60 -17.40
CA GLN A 104 -9.77 1.62 -18.56
C GLN A 104 -8.33 1.24 -18.22
N TYR A 105 -7.56 0.93 -19.26
CA TYR A 105 -6.15 0.62 -19.18
C TYR A 105 -5.30 1.87 -19.39
N TYR A 106 -4.18 1.93 -18.66
CA TYR A 106 -3.18 2.97 -18.81
C TYR A 106 -1.79 2.37 -18.97
N LEU A 107 -1.03 2.89 -19.92
CA LEU A 107 0.40 2.60 -20.02
C LEU A 107 1.15 3.65 -19.18
N VAL A 108 1.68 3.21 -18.04
CA VAL A 108 2.40 4.09 -17.11
C VAL A 108 3.89 3.82 -17.12
N ASP A 109 4.69 4.86 -16.87
CA ASP A 109 6.12 4.69 -16.72
C ASP A 109 6.45 3.97 -15.41
N ALA A 110 7.32 2.99 -15.49
CA ALA A 110 7.74 2.16 -14.39
C ALA A 110 9.26 1.89 -14.45
N PRO A 111 10.10 2.93 -14.27
CA PRO A 111 11.53 2.74 -14.17
C PRO A 111 11.85 1.84 -12.95
N LEU A 112 13.06 1.29 -12.90
CA LEU A 112 13.49 0.29 -11.94
C LEU A 112 13.25 0.70 -10.46
N ASP A 113 13.29 1.99 -10.17
CA ASP A 113 13.07 2.56 -8.84
C ASP A 113 11.61 2.92 -8.54
N THR A 114 10.68 2.56 -9.42
CA THR A 114 9.26 2.91 -9.30
C THR A 114 8.37 1.68 -9.49
N CYS A 115 7.55 1.42 -8.49
CA CYS A 115 6.44 0.49 -8.58
C CYS A 115 5.16 1.33 -8.77
N PRO A 116 4.42 1.15 -9.87
CA PRO A 116 3.14 1.83 -10.04
C PRO A 116 2.14 1.44 -8.95
N MET A 117 1.64 2.43 -8.24
CA MET A 117 0.63 2.29 -7.19
C MET A 117 -0.41 3.38 -7.34
N PHE A 118 -1.66 3.03 -7.08
CA PHE A 118 -2.80 3.94 -7.22
C PHE A 118 -3.69 3.87 -5.99
N ALA A 119 -4.02 5.03 -5.45
CA ALA A 119 -4.98 5.13 -4.36
C ALA A 119 -6.36 5.51 -4.92
N LYS A 120 -7.41 4.85 -4.42
CA LYS A 120 -8.79 5.15 -4.78
C LYS A 120 -9.18 6.53 -4.24
N ALA A 121 -10.02 7.26 -4.95
CA ALA A 121 -10.58 8.53 -4.47
C ALA A 121 -11.30 8.35 -3.13
N GLY A 122 -11.10 9.29 -2.21
CA GLY A 122 -11.60 9.22 -0.84
C GLY A 122 -10.79 8.33 0.11
N SER A 123 -9.71 7.71 -0.37
CA SER A 123 -8.85 6.90 0.49
C SER A 123 -8.07 7.73 1.48
N MET A 124 -7.93 7.18 2.68
CA MET A 124 -7.08 7.68 3.75
C MET A 124 -6.12 6.56 4.13
N ILE A 125 -4.82 6.81 4.02
CA ILE A 125 -3.78 5.81 4.27
C ILE A 125 -2.92 6.32 5.42
N PRO A 126 -3.00 5.71 6.61
CA PRO A 126 -2.17 6.07 7.74
C PRO A 126 -0.72 5.68 7.48
N THR A 127 0.19 6.55 7.87
CA THR A 127 1.63 6.32 7.73
C THR A 127 2.39 6.78 8.96
N TYR A 128 3.51 6.10 9.25
CA TYR A 128 4.49 6.52 10.25
C TYR A 128 5.70 7.20 9.61
N GLU A 129 6.52 7.83 10.42
CA GLU A 129 7.85 8.23 10.03
C GLU A 129 8.74 7.01 9.79
N VAL A 130 9.74 7.19 8.92
CA VAL A 130 10.75 6.14 8.69
C VAL A 130 11.57 5.91 9.96
N MET A 131 11.77 4.64 10.29
CA MET A 131 12.59 4.20 11.43
C MET A 131 13.39 2.96 11.04
N GLN A 132 14.48 2.69 11.76
CA GLN A 132 15.38 1.57 11.47
C GLN A 132 14.81 0.23 11.89
N TYR A 133 13.99 0.23 12.96
CA TYR A 133 13.29 -0.95 13.46
C TYR A 133 11.98 -0.53 14.14
N VAL A 134 11.05 -1.44 14.23
CA VAL A 134 9.73 -1.20 14.85
C VAL A 134 9.90 -0.86 16.32
N GLY A 135 9.38 0.30 16.75
CA GLY A 135 9.49 0.77 18.13
C GLY A 135 10.74 1.61 18.42
N GLU A 136 11.53 2.00 17.41
CA GLU A 136 12.67 2.94 17.57
C GLU A 136 12.19 4.30 18.06
N LYS A 137 11.05 4.76 17.55
CA LYS A 137 10.41 6.01 17.92
C LYS A 137 9.04 5.73 18.53
N PRO A 138 8.57 6.54 19.49
CA PRO A 138 7.20 6.44 19.96
C PRO A 138 6.22 6.70 18.80
N TYR A 139 5.10 5.99 18.81
CA TYR A 139 4.04 6.14 17.81
C TYR A 139 3.09 7.31 18.16
N ASP A 140 3.67 8.47 18.53
CA ASP A 140 2.91 9.63 19.01
C ASP A 140 2.24 10.40 17.88
N THR A 141 2.74 10.27 16.65
CA THR A 141 2.25 10.98 15.49
C THR A 141 1.88 10.02 14.37
N LEU A 142 0.61 10.01 14.02
CA LEU A 142 0.08 9.32 12.85
C LEU A 142 -0.10 10.33 11.71
N ASN A 143 0.62 10.14 10.62
CA ASN A 143 0.42 10.91 9.41
C ASN A 143 -0.66 10.24 8.56
N MET A 144 -1.52 11.03 7.94
CA MET A 144 -2.59 10.54 7.09
C MET A 144 -2.41 11.05 5.67
N LEU A 145 -2.20 10.14 4.71
CA LEU A 145 -2.27 10.47 3.28
C LEU A 145 -3.74 10.45 2.87
N VAL A 146 -4.27 11.60 2.48
CA VAL A 146 -5.67 11.75 2.08
C VAL A 146 -5.74 12.03 0.59
N PHE A 147 -6.48 11.20 -0.13
CA PHE A 147 -6.74 11.37 -1.56
C PHE A 147 -8.12 12.00 -1.77
N PRO A 148 -8.26 13.01 -2.67
CA PRO A 148 -9.52 13.72 -2.84
C PRO A 148 -10.70 12.81 -3.13
N GLY A 149 -11.83 13.06 -2.47
CA GLY A 149 -13.05 12.26 -2.58
C GLY A 149 -13.76 12.14 -1.24
N GLU A 150 -14.94 11.53 -1.26
CA GLU A 150 -15.67 11.19 -0.05
C GLU A 150 -15.24 9.81 0.43
N GLY A 151 -14.99 9.68 1.73
CA GLY A 151 -14.57 8.39 2.32
C GLY A 151 -14.52 8.46 3.83
N THR A 152 -14.46 7.30 4.44
CA THR A 152 -14.26 7.10 5.88
C THR A 152 -13.16 6.08 6.08
N TYR A 153 -12.44 6.20 7.18
CA TYR A 153 -11.38 5.27 7.54
C TYR A 153 -11.46 4.93 9.02
N VAL A 154 -11.26 3.66 9.34
CA VAL A 154 -11.20 3.18 10.73
C VAL A 154 -9.76 2.75 11.03
N HIS A 155 -9.11 3.48 11.93
CA HIS A 155 -7.79 3.12 12.42
C HIS A 155 -7.92 2.26 13.67
N TYR A 156 -7.21 1.14 13.69
CA TYR A 156 -7.17 0.22 14.82
C TYR A 156 -5.96 0.51 15.71
N GLN A 157 -6.22 0.74 16.99
CA GLN A 157 -5.17 0.83 18.02
C GLN A 157 -5.37 -0.26 19.04
N ASP A 158 -4.33 -1.03 19.29
CA ASP A 158 -4.31 -2.01 20.36
C ASP A 158 -3.91 -1.32 21.68
N LEU A 159 -4.91 -0.97 22.47
CA LEU A 159 -4.70 -0.35 23.78
C LEU A 159 -4.09 -1.31 24.80
N SER A 160 -4.08 -2.61 24.53
CA SER A 160 -3.53 -3.62 25.46
C SER A 160 -2.01 -3.49 25.66
N LEU A 161 -1.30 -3.02 24.64
CA LEU A 161 0.13 -2.79 24.71
C LEU A 161 0.52 -1.60 25.63
N ILE A 162 -0.38 -0.65 25.85
CA ILE A 162 -0.15 0.49 26.73
C ILE A 162 -0.24 0.08 28.20
N HIS A 163 -1.06 -0.93 28.53
CA HIS A 163 -1.22 -1.42 29.91
C HIS A 163 -0.13 -2.39 30.38
N ILE A 164 0.66 -2.96 29.47
CA ILE A 164 1.75 -3.89 29.80
C ILE A 164 2.99 -3.14 30.32
N SER A 165 3.12 -1.85 30.08
CA SER A 165 4.29 -1.05 30.43
C SER A 165 4.20 -0.31 31.78
N GLU A 166 3.07 -0.34 32.48
CA GLU A 166 3.00 0.21 33.83
C GLU A 166 3.21 -0.91 34.87
N PRO A 167 4.37 -0.94 35.56
CA PRO A 167 4.52 -1.78 36.73
C PRO A 167 3.59 -1.25 37.82
N THR A 168 2.55 -1.97 38.15
CA THR A 168 1.79 -1.76 39.39
C THR A 168 2.77 -1.87 40.58
N ARG A 169 3.15 -0.73 41.11
CA ARG A 169 3.87 -0.70 42.39
C ARG A 169 2.87 -1.03 43.50
N PRO A 170 3.30 -1.89 44.44
CA PRO A 170 2.53 -2.22 45.63
C PRO A 170 2.35 -1.02 46.55
#